data_47d0c10f9f8970834663885f1580f5a1
#
_entry.id   47d0c10f9f8970834663885f1580f5a1
#
_cell.length_a   1.000
_cell.length_b   1.000
_cell.length_c   1.000
_cell.angle_alpha   90.00
_cell.angle_beta   90.00
_cell.angle_gamma   90.00
#
_symmetry.space_group_name_H-M   'P 1'
#
loop_
_entity.id
_entity.type
_entity.pdbx_description
1 polymer ?
#
loop_
_entity_poly.entity_id
_entity_poly.type
_entity_poly.pdbx_seq_one_letter_code
_entity_poly.pdbx_strand_id
1 'polypeptide(L)'
;DTSWSILYKQILEPNCSNCHMNGSAIQKQSGLDLSSNAAYNTLVGVAPKNSAAINDGLLRVSTEGGMKGLTQSYLWEKINIYDQEHFLNDHPEYGQLMPPGGNVLTDGELQFIRSWIEAGAPESGIVVDEDILLNTDRYTPEAFTKLDHPINGIQLHLGPFEVQPNFEREFFQFTALDQNSDMYVNRIEIEM
;
A
#
# COMPACT_ATOMS: atom_id res chain seq x y z
N ASP A 1 27.69 -1.52 -8.46
CA ASP A 1 26.28 -1.76 -8.80
C ASP A 1 25.60 -0.44 -9.21
N THR A 2 24.59 -0.51 -10.10
CA THR A 2 23.73 0.65 -10.41
C THR A 2 22.60 0.74 -9.41
N SER A 3 21.96 1.91 -9.26
CA SER A 3 20.78 2.03 -8.38
C SER A 3 19.67 1.05 -8.78
N TRP A 4 19.47 0.80 -10.08
CA TRP A 4 18.55 -0.24 -10.54
C TRP A 4 18.96 -1.66 -10.07
N SER A 5 20.26 -2.02 -10.17
CA SER A 5 20.69 -3.35 -9.76
C SER A 5 20.54 -3.59 -8.25
N ILE A 6 20.75 -2.54 -7.44
CA ILE A 6 20.52 -2.56 -5.99
C ILE A 6 19.02 -2.71 -5.71
N LEU A 7 18.20 -1.83 -6.30
CA LEU A 7 16.73 -1.89 -6.18
C LEU A 7 16.18 -3.27 -6.54
N TYR A 8 16.63 -3.83 -7.67
CA TYR A 8 16.17 -5.14 -8.10
C TYR A 8 16.54 -6.23 -7.09
N LYS A 9 17.81 -6.36 -6.76
CA LYS A 9 18.33 -7.45 -5.92
C LYS A 9 17.88 -7.37 -4.46
N GLN A 10 17.81 -6.16 -3.91
CA GLN A 10 17.56 -5.99 -2.48
C GLN A 10 16.10 -5.71 -2.15
N ILE A 11 15.31 -5.23 -3.11
CA ILE A 11 13.91 -4.86 -2.86
C ILE A 11 12.93 -5.68 -3.72
N LEU A 12 13.03 -5.61 -5.06
CA LEU A 12 12.01 -6.22 -5.92
C LEU A 12 12.09 -7.75 -5.92
N GLU A 13 13.27 -8.32 -5.99
CA GLU A 13 13.46 -9.77 -6.03
C GLU A 13 12.93 -10.45 -4.76
N PRO A 14 13.29 -10.04 -3.53
CA PRO A 14 12.80 -10.68 -2.32
C PRO A 14 11.33 -10.40 -2.01
N ASN A 15 10.82 -9.22 -2.32
CA ASN A 15 9.49 -8.79 -1.88
C ASN A 15 8.38 -8.97 -2.95
N CYS A 16 8.73 -9.01 -4.23
CA CYS A 16 7.74 -8.90 -5.32
C CYS A 16 7.82 -10.05 -6.34
N SER A 17 9.04 -10.53 -6.64
CA SER A 17 9.26 -11.45 -7.77
C SER A 17 8.56 -12.78 -7.61
N ASN A 18 8.38 -13.31 -6.38
CA ASN A 18 7.67 -14.57 -6.16
C ASN A 18 6.26 -14.59 -6.76
N CYS A 19 5.55 -13.47 -6.72
CA CYS A 19 4.22 -13.33 -7.30
C CYS A 19 4.26 -12.85 -8.75
N HIS A 20 5.21 -11.98 -9.09
CA HIS A 20 5.32 -11.33 -10.40
C HIS A 20 6.37 -11.97 -11.32
N MET A 21 6.73 -13.23 -11.11
CA MET A 21 7.63 -13.95 -12.01
C MET A 21 6.90 -14.45 -13.28
N ASN A 22 7.66 -14.62 -14.35
CA ASN A 22 7.12 -15.11 -15.63
C ASN A 22 6.30 -16.39 -15.47
N GLY A 23 5.11 -16.39 -16.07
CA GLY A 23 4.18 -17.53 -16.06
C GLY A 23 3.30 -17.65 -14.83
N SER A 24 3.52 -16.86 -13.78
CA SER A 24 2.64 -16.83 -12.60
C SER A 24 1.23 -16.30 -12.93
N ALA A 25 0.24 -16.62 -12.11
CA ALA A 25 -1.12 -16.11 -12.27
C ALA A 25 -1.17 -14.58 -12.16
N ILE A 26 -0.45 -14.03 -11.20
CA ILE A 26 -0.37 -12.58 -10.95
C ILE A 26 0.34 -11.86 -12.10
N GLN A 27 1.42 -12.43 -12.64
CA GLN A 27 2.09 -11.88 -13.82
C GLN A 27 1.14 -11.83 -15.02
N LYS A 28 0.38 -12.91 -15.28
CA LYS A 28 -0.61 -12.94 -16.38
C LYS A 28 -1.72 -11.90 -16.19
N GLN A 29 -2.17 -11.71 -14.97
CA GLN A 29 -3.20 -10.72 -14.62
C GLN A 29 -2.67 -9.28 -14.74
N SER A 30 -1.54 -8.98 -14.12
CA SER A 30 -0.97 -7.62 -14.05
C SER A 30 -0.16 -7.25 -15.30
N GLY A 31 0.38 -8.24 -16.01
CA GLY A 31 1.35 -8.06 -17.10
C GLY A 31 2.74 -7.64 -16.62
N LEU A 32 2.96 -7.50 -15.31
CA LEU A 32 4.24 -7.15 -14.72
C LEU A 32 5.08 -8.42 -14.54
N ASP A 33 6.21 -8.50 -15.22
CA ASP A 33 7.17 -9.58 -15.11
C ASP A 33 8.45 -9.06 -14.42
N LEU A 34 8.67 -9.50 -13.19
CA LEU A 34 9.85 -9.15 -12.40
C LEU A 34 10.92 -10.25 -12.42
N SER A 35 10.93 -11.11 -13.46
CA SER A 35 12.09 -11.95 -13.73
C SER A 35 13.30 -11.09 -14.10
N SER A 36 14.51 -11.51 -13.72
CA SER A 36 15.72 -10.68 -13.80
C SER A 36 16.02 -10.08 -15.17
N ASN A 37 15.63 -10.77 -16.23
CA ASN A 37 15.84 -10.35 -17.62
C ASN A 37 14.69 -9.49 -18.21
N ALA A 38 13.59 -9.34 -17.49
CA ALA A 38 12.39 -8.65 -17.97
C ALA A 38 11.96 -7.48 -17.06
N ALA A 39 12.40 -7.48 -15.82
CA ALA A 39 11.90 -6.60 -14.75
C ALA A 39 11.91 -5.12 -15.15
N TYR A 40 13.04 -4.59 -15.62
CA TYR A 40 13.14 -3.19 -15.99
C TYR A 40 12.18 -2.83 -17.14
N ASN A 41 12.21 -3.62 -18.23
CA ASN A 41 11.44 -3.38 -19.42
C ASN A 41 9.93 -3.55 -19.25
N THR A 42 9.50 -4.30 -18.25
CA THR A 42 8.06 -4.46 -17.94
C THR A 42 7.58 -3.50 -16.89
N LEU A 43 8.48 -2.88 -16.15
CA LEU A 43 8.17 -1.94 -15.06
C LEU A 43 8.22 -0.48 -15.52
N VAL A 44 9.32 -0.05 -16.15
CA VAL A 44 9.62 1.37 -16.41
C VAL A 44 9.02 1.82 -17.74
N GLY A 45 8.27 2.92 -17.73
CA GLY A 45 7.66 3.53 -18.91
C GLY A 45 6.49 2.73 -19.51
N VAL A 46 5.96 1.73 -18.79
CA VAL A 46 4.92 0.81 -19.29
C VAL A 46 3.59 1.09 -18.59
N ALA A 47 2.50 1.15 -19.37
CA ALA A 47 1.17 1.28 -18.80
C ALA A 47 0.77 0.04 -17.97
N PRO A 48 0.11 0.20 -16.83
CA PRO A 48 -0.45 -0.93 -16.08
C PRO A 48 -1.60 -1.58 -16.87
N LYS A 49 -2.04 -2.77 -16.45
CA LYS A 49 -3.28 -3.38 -16.98
C LYS A 49 -4.53 -2.94 -16.21
N ASN A 50 -4.39 -2.32 -15.06
CA ASN A 50 -5.51 -1.78 -14.32
C ASN A 50 -6.12 -0.61 -15.09
N SER A 51 -7.42 -0.71 -15.42
CA SER A 51 -8.09 0.28 -16.27
C SER A 51 -8.26 1.64 -15.60
N ALA A 52 -8.47 1.68 -14.29
CA ALA A 52 -8.57 2.93 -13.54
C ALA A 52 -7.22 3.68 -13.60
N ALA A 53 -6.14 3.00 -13.25
CA ALA A 53 -4.79 3.57 -13.31
C ALA A 53 -4.40 4.05 -14.74
N ILE A 54 -4.85 3.35 -15.79
CA ILE A 54 -4.66 3.81 -17.19
C ILE A 54 -5.45 5.09 -17.44
N ASN A 55 -6.71 5.14 -17.01
CA ASN A 55 -7.58 6.31 -17.22
C ASN A 55 -7.04 7.55 -16.51
N ASP A 56 -6.38 7.35 -15.36
CA ASP A 56 -5.71 8.41 -14.60
C ASP A 56 -4.33 8.78 -15.18
N GLY A 57 -3.92 8.13 -16.28
CA GLY A 57 -2.69 8.43 -16.99
C GLY A 57 -1.41 7.89 -16.34
N LEU A 58 -1.53 6.92 -15.44
CA LEU A 58 -0.39 6.36 -14.74
C LEU A 58 0.41 5.39 -15.62
N LEU A 59 1.72 5.40 -15.42
CA LEU A 59 2.63 4.32 -15.85
C LEU A 59 2.96 3.45 -14.65
N ARG A 60 3.42 2.22 -14.86
CA ARG A 60 3.90 1.39 -13.73
C ARG A 60 4.99 2.10 -12.97
N VAL A 61 5.96 2.66 -13.68
CA VAL A 61 6.92 3.65 -13.16
C VAL A 61 7.12 4.70 -14.26
N SER A 62 6.94 5.95 -13.90
CA SER A 62 7.17 7.09 -14.81
C SER A 62 8.66 7.42 -14.90
N THR A 63 9.09 7.88 -16.07
CA THR A 63 10.47 8.35 -16.32
C THR A 63 10.60 9.87 -16.25
N GLU A 64 9.54 10.59 -15.89
CA GLU A 64 9.54 12.06 -15.86
C GLU A 64 10.47 12.66 -14.78
N GLY A 65 10.69 11.91 -13.70
CA GLY A 65 11.47 12.37 -12.55
C GLY A 65 10.72 13.39 -11.67
N GLY A 66 11.33 13.70 -10.53
CA GLY A 66 10.76 14.60 -9.54
C GLY A 66 9.42 14.14 -8.99
N MET A 67 8.72 15.04 -8.31
CA MET A 67 7.40 14.76 -7.75
C MET A 67 6.38 14.33 -8.81
N LYS A 68 6.46 14.89 -10.01
CA LYS A 68 5.59 14.50 -11.12
C LYS A 68 5.78 13.03 -11.50
N GLY A 69 7.02 12.58 -11.62
CA GLY A 69 7.33 11.18 -11.89
C GLY A 69 6.81 10.27 -10.79
N LEU A 70 6.94 10.68 -9.52
CA LEU A 70 6.46 9.93 -8.38
C LEU A 70 4.93 9.76 -8.41
N THR A 71 4.18 10.87 -8.55
CA THR A 71 2.71 10.85 -8.57
C THR A 71 2.11 10.19 -9.83
N GLN A 72 2.90 10.04 -10.90
CA GLN A 72 2.51 9.31 -12.10
C GLN A 72 2.95 7.83 -12.10
N SER A 73 3.53 7.36 -10.99
CA SER A 73 4.02 5.98 -10.88
C SER A 73 3.05 5.11 -10.08
N TYR A 74 2.34 4.23 -10.78
CA TYR A 74 1.40 3.29 -10.17
C TYR A 74 2.06 2.36 -9.13
N LEU A 75 3.36 2.06 -9.30
CA LEU A 75 4.14 1.35 -8.27
C LEU A 75 4.10 2.10 -6.95
N TRP A 76 4.32 3.44 -6.97
CA TRP A 76 4.31 4.25 -5.75
C TRP A 76 2.96 4.20 -5.06
N GLU A 77 1.87 4.35 -5.78
CA GLU A 77 0.51 4.20 -5.26
C GLU A 77 0.29 2.84 -4.58
N LYS A 78 0.85 1.78 -5.16
CA LYS A 78 0.68 0.42 -4.65
C LYS A 78 1.48 0.10 -3.39
N ILE A 79 2.59 0.78 -3.13
CA ILE A 79 3.52 0.45 -2.02
C ILE A 79 3.55 1.50 -0.91
N ASN A 80 3.01 2.71 -1.14
CA ASN A 80 3.05 3.80 -0.16
C ASN A 80 2.07 3.55 0.98
N ILE A 81 2.48 2.73 1.95
CA ILE A 81 1.66 2.38 3.11
C ILE A 81 1.32 3.59 3.99
N TYR A 82 2.12 4.66 3.94
CA TYR A 82 1.88 5.87 4.72
C TYR A 82 0.71 6.72 4.20
N ASP A 83 0.28 6.48 2.97
CA ASP A 83 -0.85 7.18 2.34
C ASP A 83 -1.98 6.20 1.95
N GLN A 84 -2.13 5.15 2.74
CA GLN A 84 -3.10 4.09 2.48
C GLN A 84 -4.55 4.59 2.52
N GLU A 85 -4.85 5.62 3.31
CA GLU A 85 -6.19 6.20 3.39
C GLU A 85 -6.58 6.84 2.05
N HIS A 86 -5.71 7.65 1.45
CA HIS A 86 -5.87 8.18 0.11
C HIS A 86 -6.06 7.04 -0.91
N PHE A 87 -5.17 6.05 -0.89
CA PHE A 87 -5.23 4.92 -1.80
C PHE A 87 -6.56 4.15 -1.72
N LEU A 88 -7.04 3.85 -0.51
CA LEU A 88 -8.24 3.04 -0.31
C LEU A 88 -9.53 3.83 -0.55
N ASN A 89 -9.56 5.12 -0.20
CA ASN A 89 -10.76 5.94 -0.28
C ASN A 89 -10.93 6.59 -1.66
N ASP A 90 -9.84 7.08 -2.24
CA ASP A 90 -9.90 7.83 -3.51
C ASP A 90 -9.70 6.92 -4.72
N HIS A 91 -9.01 5.80 -4.55
CA HIS A 91 -8.66 4.86 -5.63
C HIS A 91 -9.00 3.40 -5.32
N PRO A 92 -10.22 3.07 -4.87
CA PRO A 92 -10.60 1.69 -4.52
C PRO A 92 -10.44 0.71 -5.71
N GLU A 93 -10.53 1.21 -6.95
CA GLU A 93 -10.38 0.41 -8.18
C GLU A 93 -8.92 0.05 -8.49
N TYR A 94 -7.93 0.64 -7.79
CA TYR A 94 -6.52 0.28 -7.97
C TYR A 94 -6.19 -1.09 -7.39
N GLY A 95 -7.10 -1.66 -6.60
CA GLY A 95 -6.95 -2.97 -5.96
C GLY A 95 -6.17 -2.88 -4.65
N GLN A 96 -5.49 -3.94 -4.26
CA GLN A 96 -4.83 -4.02 -2.94
C GLN A 96 -3.46 -3.31 -2.94
N LEU A 97 -3.06 -2.80 -1.77
CA LEU A 97 -1.68 -2.38 -1.52
C LEU A 97 -0.71 -3.58 -1.66
N MET A 98 0.53 -3.27 -2.00
CA MET A 98 1.59 -4.25 -2.23
C MET A 98 2.77 -4.03 -1.28
N PRO A 99 3.46 -5.08 -0.85
CA PRO A 99 3.10 -6.50 -0.96
C PRO A 99 1.85 -6.87 -0.17
N PRO A 100 1.03 -7.81 -0.65
CA PRO A 100 -0.16 -8.23 0.10
C PRO A 100 0.23 -9.04 1.34
N GLY A 101 -0.64 -9.07 2.36
CA GLY A 101 -0.47 -9.91 3.55
C GLY A 101 0.36 -9.29 4.69
N GLY A 102 0.53 -7.97 4.71
CA GLY A 102 1.08 -7.24 5.85
C GLY A 102 2.61 -7.16 5.93
N ASN A 103 3.34 -7.69 4.95
CA ASN A 103 4.80 -7.55 4.84
C ASN A 103 5.13 -6.23 4.13
N VAL A 104 4.81 -5.10 4.77
CA VAL A 104 5.14 -3.79 4.22
C VAL A 104 6.65 -3.60 4.07
N LEU A 105 7.04 -2.82 3.06
CA LEU A 105 8.45 -2.46 2.84
C LEU A 105 9.00 -1.66 4.03
N THR A 106 10.31 -1.72 4.24
CA THR A 106 10.97 -0.85 5.21
C THR A 106 10.96 0.60 4.73
N ASP A 107 11.15 1.54 5.64
CA ASP A 107 11.27 2.95 5.32
C ASP A 107 12.43 3.22 4.37
N GLY A 108 13.55 2.51 4.56
CA GLY A 108 14.68 2.54 3.66
C GLY A 108 14.36 2.05 2.25
N GLU A 109 13.63 0.93 2.13
CA GLU A 109 13.18 0.38 0.85
C GLU A 109 12.22 1.35 0.14
N LEU A 110 11.24 1.91 0.85
CA LEU A 110 10.31 2.92 0.31
C LEU A 110 11.05 4.17 -0.14
N GLN A 111 11.97 4.69 0.69
CA GLN A 111 12.74 5.88 0.36
C GLN A 111 13.69 5.64 -0.82
N PHE A 112 14.27 4.45 -0.94
CA PHE A 112 15.12 4.08 -2.07
C PHE A 112 14.32 4.07 -3.38
N ILE A 113 13.15 3.41 -3.40
CA ILE A 113 12.25 3.39 -4.57
C ILE A 113 11.82 4.81 -4.94
N ARG A 114 11.39 5.59 -3.96
CA ARG A 114 10.99 6.98 -4.16
C ARG A 114 12.09 7.80 -4.82
N SER A 115 13.29 7.78 -4.23
CA SER A 115 14.43 8.56 -4.74
C SER A 115 14.85 8.13 -6.15
N TRP A 116 14.77 6.82 -6.45
CA TRP A 116 15.04 6.30 -7.78
C TRP A 116 14.01 6.76 -8.82
N ILE A 117 12.72 6.76 -8.47
CA ILE A 117 11.65 7.31 -9.34
C ILE A 117 11.84 8.81 -9.54
N GLU A 118 12.09 9.57 -8.47
CA GLU A 118 12.33 11.02 -8.55
C GLU A 118 13.56 11.37 -9.40
N ALA A 119 14.53 10.45 -9.50
CA ALA A 119 15.67 10.60 -10.41
C ALA A 119 15.36 10.22 -11.89
N GLY A 120 14.09 9.85 -12.20
CA GLY A 120 13.66 9.45 -13.53
C GLY A 120 13.82 7.97 -13.82
N ALA A 121 13.93 7.17 -12.79
CA ALA A 121 13.99 5.69 -12.83
C ALA A 121 15.05 5.12 -13.81
N PRO A 122 16.31 5.60 -13.80
CA PRO A 122 17.32 5.14 -14.76
C PRO A 122 17.75 3.69 -14.52
N GLU A 123 18.04 2.95 -15.61
CA GLU A 123 18.61 1.60 -15.54
C GLU A 123 20.09 1.60 -15.18
N SER A 124 20.81 2.66 -15.57
CA SER A 124 22.25 2.78 -15.39
C SER A 124 22.62 3.96 -14.48
N GLY A 125 23.80 3.87 -13.88
CA GLY A 125 24.32 4.90 -12.97
C GLY A 125 23.87 4.69 -11.52
N ILE A 126 24.45 5.50 -10.64
CA ILE A 126 24.13 5.57 -9.22
C ILE A 126 23.44 6.90 -8.99
N VAL A 127 22.17 6.85 -8.67
CA VAL A 127 21.31 8.04 -8.43
C VAL A 127 20.74 8.06 -7.02
N VAL A 128 20.86 6.95 -6.28
CA VAL A 128 20.42 6.81 -4.88
C VAL A 128 21.56 6.21 -4.08
N ASP A 129 21.76 6.72 -2.87
CA ASP A 129 22.72 6.18 -1.91
C ASP A 129 22.18 4.88 -1.31
N GLU A 130 22.97 3.80 -1.36
CA GLU A 130 22.61 2.49 -0.83
C GLU A 130 22.46 2.51 0.70
N ASP A 131 23.14 3.42 1.40
CA ASP A 131 23.06 3.55 2.86
C ASP A 131 21.64 3.86 3.36
N ILE A 132 20.75 4.35 2.51
CA ILE A 132 19.31 4.52 2.82
C ILE A 132 18.68 3.19 3.26
N LEU A 133 19.12 2.07 2.70
CA LEU A 133 18.60 0.72 3.03
C LEU A 133 18.95 0.25 4.45
N LEU A 134 19.86 0.95 5.15
CA LEU A 134 20.16 0.67 6.56
C LEU A 134 18.98 1.03 7.49
N ASN A 135 18.05 1.87 7.04
CA ASN A 135 16.81 2.11 7.78
C ASN A 135 15.84 0.94 7.58
N THR A 136 15.77 0.08 8.60
CA THR A 136 14.93 -1.12 8.62
C THR A 136 13.59 -0.91 9.35
N ASP A 137 13.29 0.30 9.78
CA ASP A 137 11.99 0.63 10.37
C ASP A 137 10.88 0.34 9.37
N ARG A 138 9.69 0.07 9.87
CA ARG A 138 8.50 -0.21 9.06
C ARG A 138 7.31 0.54 9.59
N TYR A 139 6.38 0.88 8.71
CA TYR A 139 5.09 1.40 9.11
C TYR A 139 4.47 0.50 10.18
N THR A 140 4.07 1.14 11.26
CA THR A 140 3.29 0.51 12.33
C THR A 140 2.00 1.29 12.46
N PRO A 141 0.83 0.64 12.28
CA PRO A 141 -0.44 1.31 12.51
C PRO A 141 -0.50 1.91 13.91
N GLU A 142 -1.15 3.05 14.04
CA GLU A 142 -1.43 3.61 15.36
C GLU A 142 -2.19 2.57 16.21
N ALA A 143 -1.79 2.45 17.46
CA ALA A 143 -2.47 1.55 18.38
C ALA A 143 -3.91 2.04 18.58
N PHE A 144 -4.86 1.12 18.43
CA PHE A 144 -6.25 1.43 18.72
C PHE A 144 -6.38 2.04 20.12
N THR A 145 -6.95 3.25 20.19
CA THR A 145 -7.29 3.92 21.44
C THR A 145 -8.81 4.05 21.51
N LYS A 146 -9.39 3.35 22.49
CA LYS A 146 -10.85 3.45 22.66
C LYS A 146 -11.27 4.89 22.96
N LEU A 147 -12.42 5.29 22.44
CA LEU A 147 -13.03 6.58 22.75
C LEU A 147 -13.18 6.77 24.28
N ASP A 148 -13.02 7.99 24.73
CA ASP A 148 -13.32 8.36 26.11
C ASP A 148 -14.80 8.12 26.42
N HIS A 149 -15.08 7.75 27.68
CA HIS A 149 -16.45 7.55 28.10
C HIS A 149 -17.23 8.88 28.01
N PRO A 150 -18.37 8.94 27.30
CA PRO A 150 -19.11 10.19 27.17
C PRO A 150 -19.64 10.68 28.54
N ILE A 151 -19.60 11.99 28.76
CA ILE A 151 -20.16 12.60 29.96
C ILE A 151 -21.67 12.38 30.02
N ASN A 152 -22.34 12.51 28.90
CA ASN A 152 -23.75 12.25 28.70
C ASN A 152 -23.95 11.37 27.48
N GLY A 153 -24.21 10.09 27.69
CA GLY A 153 -24.37 9.14 26.60
C GLY A 153 -24.07 7.71 27.01
N ILE A 154 -24.05 6.84 26.04
CA ILE A 154 -23.78 5.41 26.22
C ILE A 154 -22.59 5.05 25.36
N GLN A 155 -21.61 4.35 25.92
CA GLN A 155 -20.51 3.75 25.22
C GLN A 155 -20.79 2.26 25.05
N LEU A 156 -20.78 1.80 23.81
CA LEU A 156 -20.87 0.39 23.50
C LEU A 156 -19.48 -0.11 23.06
N HIS A 157 -19.15 -1.33 23.44
CA HIS A 157 -17.89 -1.96 23.09
C HIS A 157 -18.18 -3.25 22.34
N LEU A 158 -17.53 -3.41 21.18
CA LEU A 158 -17.63 -4.59 20.35
C LEU A 158 -16.22 -5.21 20.18
N GLY A 159 -16.07 -6.47 20.54
CA GLY A 159 -14.80 -7.17 20.41
C GLY A 159 -13.92 -7.18 21.68
N PRO A 160 -12.62 -7.49 21.56
CA PRO A 160 -11.89 -7.74 20.33
C PRO A 160 -12.28 -9.04 19.63
N PHE A 161 -12.17 -9.05 18.29
CA PHE A 161 -12.34 -10.25 17.49
C PHE A 161 -11.35 -10.25 16.34
N GLU A 162 -10.93 -11.43 15.93
CA GLU A 162 -9.99 -11.61 14.85
C GLU A 162 -10.73 -11.87 13.54
N VAL A 163 -10.34 -11.16 12.49
CA VAL A 163 -10.78 -11.42 11.12
C VAL A 163 -9.61 -12.04 10.37
N GLN A 164 -9.78 -13.26 9.87
CA GLN A 164 -8.74 -13.96 9.12
C GLN A 164 -8.51 -13.28 7.75
N PRO A 165 -7.28 -13.31 7.21
CA PRO A 165 -7.00 -12.80 5.88
C PRO A 165 -7.94 -13.43 4.83
N ASN A 166 -8.43 -12.61 3.90
CA ASN A 166 -9.36 -13.01 2.85
C ASN A 166 -10.71 -13.59 3.34
N PHE A 167 -11.10 -13.23 4.54
CA PHE A 167 -12.37 -13.64 5.12
C PHE A 167 -13.20 -12.41 5.48
N GLU A 168 -14.39 -12.33 4.92
CA GLU A 168 -15.40 -11.33 5.27
C GLU A 168 -16.41 -11.96 6.21
N ARG A 169 -16.75 -11.27 7.29
CA ARG A 169 -17.71 -11.73 8.27
C ARG A 169 -18.64 -10.61 8.70
N GLU A 170 -19.91 -10.81 8.49
CA GLU A 170 -20.97 -10.00 9.10
C GLU A 170 -21.46 -10.66 10.39
N PHE A 171 -21.62 -9.89 11.45
CA PHE A 171 -22.30 -10.35 12.66
C PHE A 171 -23.06 -9.19 13.31
N PHE A 172 -24.10 -9.57 14.01
CA PHE A 172 -24.96 -8.64 14.73
C PHE A 172 -24.79 -8.88 16.23
N GLN A 173 -24.49 -7.81 16.96
CA GLN A 173 -24.48 -7.82 18.42
C GLN A 173 -25.62 -6.99 18.95
N PHE A 174 -26.38 -7.55 19.85
CA PHE A 174 -27.47 -6.87 20.55
C PHE A 174 -27.05 -6.58 21.99
N THR A 175 -27.14 -5.32 22.38
CA THR A 175 -26.85 -4.89 23.76
C THR A 175 -28.11 -4.26 24.34
N ALA A 176 -28.60 -4.81 25.45
CA ALA A 176 -29.69 -4.19 26.18
C ALA A 176 -29.22 -2.87 26.78
N LEU A 177 -29.95 -1.82 26.53
CA LEU A 177 -29.75 -0.54 27.17
C LEU A 177 -30.74 -0.46 28.34
N ASP A 178 -30.24 -0.44 29.58
CA ASP A 178 -31.06 -0.32 30.80
C ASP A 178 -31.60 1.12 30.91
N GLN A 179 -32.49 1.48 29.99
CA GLN A 179 -33.14 2.78 29.91
C GLN A 179 -34.63 2.63 30.18
N ASN A 180 -35.14 3.39 31.13
CA ASN A 180 -36.57 3.42 31.49
C ASN A 180 -37.35 4.58 30.83
N SER A 181 -36.71 5.34 29.92
CA SER A 181 -37.30 6.49 29.24
C SER A 181 -36.78 6.59 27.80
N ASP A 182 -37.50 7.29 26.95
CA ASP A 182 -37.07 7.58 25.58
C ASP A 182 -35.71 8.30 25.58
N MET A 183 -34.84 7.88 24.68
CA MET A 183 -33.51 8.46 24.47
C MET A 183 -33.43 9.05 23.06
N TYR A 184 -32.91 10.26 22.96
CA TYR A 184 -32.66 10.94 21.69
C TYR A 184 -31.16 10.95 21.43
N VAL A 185 -30.74 10.34 20.31
CA VAL A 185 -29.35 10.30 19.87
C VAL A 185 -29.09 11.49 18.93
N ASN A 186 -28.18 12.36 19.31
CA ASN A 186 -27.79 13.53 18.53
C ASN A 186 -26.36 13.44 17.96
N ARG A 187 -25.57 12.49 18.44
CA ARG A 187 -24.20 12.23 17.97
C ARG A 187 -23.85 10.77 18.16
N ILE A 188 -23.20 10.19 17.16
CA ILE A 188 -22.57 8.85 17.20
C ILE A 188 -21.12 9.05 16.83
N GLU A 189 -20.22 8.50 17.62
CA GLU A 189 -18.79 8.41 17.35
C GLU A 189 -18.42 6.94 17.31
N ILE A 190 -17.58 6.55 16.34
CA ILE A 190 -17.12 5.18 16.15
C ILE A 190 -15.60 5.23 16.00
N GLU A 191 -14.91 4.34 16.73
CA GLU A 191 -13.48 4.13 16.61
C GLU A 191 -13.23 2.63 16.39
N MET A 192 -12.37 2.29 15.39
CA MET A 192 -12.10 0.90 14.97
C MET A 192 -10.61 0.64 14.81
#